data_53040d7f184f73a15f65d12b64cec582
#
_entry.id   53040d7f184f73a15f65d12b64cec582
#
_cell.length_a   1.000
_cell.length_b   1.000
_cell.length_c   1.000
_cell.angle_alpha   90.00
_cell.angle_beta   90.00
_cell.angle_gamma   90.00
#
_symmetry.space_group_name_H-M   'P 1'
#
loop_
_entity.id
_entity.type
_entity.pdbx_description
1 polymer ?
#
loop_
_entity_poly.entity_id
_entity_poly.type
_entity_poly.pdbx_seq_one_letter_code
_entity_poly.pdbx_strand_id
1 'polypeptide(L)'
;MKRLACYAAFLLLMLPAIVNAQNVIITGNVKSASGGESLGSVSITLKGNSNGTFTDNKGNFRLSLPSNTKFPVSVLFSSIGYAITEVSVAAAGEMKSVSLNPTSTLGEEVVVSATRTPTKILESPVSIERISLASIRNSPSADYFDMATNLKGVDMVASSLTFKTVTTRGFSGSGNTRFTQIVDGMDNQAPGLNFSVGSIAALNELDVESMELLQGASSALYGPGGMNGTLLINSKDPFKYQGLSFQMKNGVMHTDGKYRDPAPYYNWDVRYAKKVSDKFAYKFTAGIIQAQDWLAGDNRNVNRAPGSNFNKFTPGTRNTDPNYDGLNYYGDETNLDLNLVLNGIAGQAPFLAPYISTLTGSPNMVSRTGYAEKDVTNPNTVNFKLGGSLNYKLTNSIEAILSANWGTGNTVYTGSERYSILDFKLGQYKLEFKHKNWMLRAYTTQENAGQSYNTTVTTRLFNEAWKPSLQWYTEYGQAFLGGKLNGMSHIDAHNMARSLADAGRPI
;
A
#
# COMPACT_ATOMS: atom_id res chain seq x y z
N MET A 1 48.87 -68.01 -5.14
CA MET A 1 48.84 -67.12 -6.36
C MET A 1 47.53 -67.17 -7.12
N LYS A 2 46.76 -68.24 -7.21
CA LYS A 2 45.47 -68.29 -7.93
C LYS A 2 44.35 -67.41 -7.31
N ARG A 3 44.32 -67.21 -5.97
CA ARG A 3 43.32 -66.35 -5.31
C ARG A 3 43.59 -64.82 -5.47
N LEU A 4 44.83 -64.37 -5.63
CA LEU A 4 45.22 -63.01 -5.86
C LEU A 4 44.86 -62.56 -7.28
N ALA A 5 44.95 -63.48 -8.27
CA ALA A 5 44.56 -63.18 -9.65
C ALA A 5 43.05 -63.01 -9.81
N CYS A 6 42.19 -63.67 -9.03
CA CYS A 6 40.76 -63.53 -9.03
C CYS A 6 40.31 -62.12 -8.43
N TYR A 7 41.01 -61.66 -7.39
CA TYR A 7 40.74 -60.36 -6.81
C TYR A 7 41.19 -59.22 -7.75
N ALA A 8 42.33 -59.40 -8.42
CA ALA A 8 42.76 -58.40 -9.42
C ALA A 8 41.84 -58.36 -10.64
N ALA A 9 41.32 -59.47 -11.11
CA ALA A 9 40.33 -59.52 -12.20
C ALA A 9 38.97 -58.92 -11.79
N PHE A 10 38.55 -59.12 -10.53
CA PHE A 10 37.31 -58.52 -10.01
C PHE A 10 37.45 -56.98 -9.81
N LEU A 11 38.64 -56.51 -9.42
CA LEU A 11 38.94 -55.11 -9.30
C LEU A 11 38.99 -54.39 -10.68
N LEU A 12 39.44 -55.06 -11.71
CA LEU A 12 39.44 -54.51 -13.10
C LEU A 12 38.04 -54.45 -13.71
N LEU A 13 37.11 -55.31 -13.28
CA LEU A 13 35.72 -55.31 -13.72
C LEU A 13 34.87 -54.23 -13.03
N MET A 14 35.39 -53.61 -11.95
CA MET A 14 34.73 -52.53 -11.21
C MET A 14 35.24 -51.16 -11.60
N LEU A 15 36.02 -50.97 -12.65
CA LEU A 15 36.30 -49.68 -13.25
C LEU A 15 34.99 -49.17 -13.85
N PRO A 16 34.33 -48.13 -13.26
CA PRO A 16 33.19 -47.54 -13.90
C PRO A 16 33.69 -46.98 -15.23
N ALA A 17 33.09 -47.41 -16.32
CA ALA A 17 33.25 -46.76 -17.59
C ALA A 17 32.79 -45.30 -17.37
N ILE A 18 33.72 -44.39 -17.18
CA ILE A 18 33.46 -42.95 -17.22
C ILE A 18 33.09 -42.65 -18.67
N VAL A 19 31.81 -42.87 -18.99
CA VAL A 19 31.21 -42.35 -20.19
C VAL A 19 31.20 -40.86 -19.99
N ASN A 20 32.21 -40.18 -20.53
CA ASN A 20 32.16 -38.72 -20.72
C ASN A 20 31.01 -38.47 -21.70
N ALA A 21 29.82 -38.25 -21.17
CA ALA A 21 28.73 -37.67 -21.93
C ALA A 21 29.19 -36.25 -22.29
N GLN A 22 29.81 -36.11 -23.45
CA GLN A 22 30.18 -34.78 -23.97
C GLN A 22 28.91 -34.02 -24.21
N ASN A 23 28.61 -33.03 -23.32
CA ASN A 23 27.49 -32.13 -23.51
C ASN A 23 27.70 -31.37 -24.81
N VAL A 24 26.64 -31.25 -25.56
CA VAL A 24 26.58 -30.41 -26.77
C VAL A 24 26.47 -28.98 -26.32
N ILE A 25 27.34 -28.09 -26.79
CA ILE A 25 27.40 -26.71 -26.34
C ILE A 25 27.11 -25.80 -27.52
N ILE A 26 26.21 -24.84 -27.31
CA ILE A 26 25.93 -23.72 -28.20
C ILE A 26 26.43 -22.44 -27.51
N THR A 27 27.22 -21.63 -28.21
CA THR A 27 27.72 -20.35 -27.71
C THR A 27 27.31 -19.22 -28.63
N GLY A 28 27.26 -18.01 -28.12
CA GLY A 28 26.95 -16.82 -28.92
C GLY A 28 26.95 -15.54 -28.10
N ASN A 29 26.56 -14.48 -28.74
CA ASN A 29 26.42 -13.16 -28.14
C ASN A 29 25.06 -12.55 -28.47
N VAL A 30 24.46 -11.86 -27.51
CA VAL A 30 23.15 -11.19 -27.67
C VAL A 30 23.32 -9.67 -27.57
N LYS A 31 22.76 -8.97 -28.54
CA LYS A 31 22.83 -7.51 -28.69
C LYS A 31 21.46 -6.90 -28.90
N SER A 32 21.30 -5.62 -28.59
CA SER A 32 20.16 -4.82 -28.97
C SER A 32 20.22 -4.49 -30.47
N ALA A 33 19.11 -4.68 -31.18
CA ALA A 33 19.01 -4.32 -32.61
C ALA A 33 19.01 -2.81 -32.83
N SER A 34 18.59 -1.99 -31.86
CA SER A 34 18.50 -0.54 -32.01
C SER A 34 19.80 0.20 -31.69
N GLY A 35 20.64 -0.32 -30.78
CA GLY A 35 21.86 0.35 -30.32
C GLY A 35 23.15 -0.47 -30.49
N GLY A 36 23.04 -1.75 -30.86
CA GLY A 36 24.20 -2.65 -30.93
C GLY A 36 24.87 -2.98 -29.59
N GLU A 37 24.32 -2.50 -28.47
CA GLU A 37 24.81 -2.76 -27.15
C GLU A 37 24.61 -4.23 -26.74
N SER A 38 25.55 -4.78 -25.99
CA SER A 38 25.47 -6.14 -25.48
C SER A 38 24.44 -6.26 -24.35
N LEU A 39 23.59 -7.28 -24.42
CA LEU A 39 22.50 -7.48 -23.48
C LEU A 39 22.83 -8.57 -22.46
N GLY A 40 23.03 -8.17 -21.19
CA GLY A 40 23.19 -9.07 -20.07
C GLY A 40 21.85 -9.59 -19.53
N SER A 41 21.90 -10.75 -18.84
CA SER A 41 20.74 -11.39 -18.21
C SER A 41 19.57 -11.73 -19.16
N VAL A 42 19.87 -11.95 -20.44
CA VAL A 42 18.90 -12.50 -21.39
C VAL A 42 18.69 -13.97 -21.10
N SER A 43 17.45 -14.38 -20.92
CA SER A 43 17.09 -15.81 -20.76
C SER A 43 17.13 -16.51 -22.10
N ILE A 44 17.84 -17.62 -22.18
CA ILE A 44 18.04 -18.44 -23.38
C ILE A 44 17.57 -19.85 -23.06
N THR A 45 16.54 -20.32 -23.74
CA THR A 45 15.93 -21.63 -23.46
C THR A 45 15.73 -22.44 -24.73
N LEU A 46 15.85 -23.75 -24.64
CA LEU A 46 15.49 -24.64 -25.74
C LEU A 46 13.96 -24.73 -25.85
N LYS A 47 13.40 -24.53 -27.03
CA LYS A 47 11.95 -24.60 -27.25
C LYS A 47 11.41 -25.98 -26.87
N GLY A 48 10.42 -25.99 -25.99
CA GLY A 48 9.79 -27.25 -25.51
C GLY A 48 10.58 -28.00 -24.43
N ASN A 49 11.65 -27.42 -23.87
CA ASN A 49 12.45 -28.02 -22.80
C ASN A 49 12.76 -27.00 -21.70
N SER A 50 13.04 -27.49 -20.50
CA SER A 50 13.46 -26.66 -19.37
C SER A 50 14.94 -26.26 -19.38
N ASN A 51 15.75 -26.81 -20.29
CA ASN A 51 17.17 -26.49 -20.40
C ASN A 51 17.36 -25.03 -20.86
N GLY A 52 18.08 -24.25 -20.09
CA GLY A 52 18.33 -22.84 -20.36
C GLY A 52 19.60 -22.31 -19.71
N THR A 53 19.96 -21.09 -20.10
CA THR A 53 21.08 -20.31 -19.55
C THR A 53 20.75 -18.82 -19.62
N PHE A 54 21.66 -17.99 -19.10
CA PHE A 54 21.55 -16.53 -19.21
C PHE A 54 22.82 -15.94 -19.83
N THR A 55 22.70 -14.76 -20.47
CA THR A 55 23.86 -14.01 -20.91
C THR A 55 24.61 -13.39 -19.72
N ASP A 56 25.95 -13.30 -19.85
CA ASP A 56 26.79 -12.50 -18.98
C ASP A 56 26.61 -10.98 -19.24
N ASN A 57 27.31 -10.13 -18.46
CA ASN A 57 27.25 -8.67 -18.61
C ASN A 57 27.79 -8.15 -19.95
N LYS A 58 28.48 -9.00 -20.74
CA LYS A 58 28.97 -8.71 -22.08
C LYS A 58 28.09 -9.31 -23.17
N GLY A 59 26.92 -9.85 -22.80
CA GLY A 59 25.97 -10.47 -23.72
C GLY A 59 26.35 -11.87 -24.19
N ASN A 60 27.44 -12.48 -23.69
CA ASN A 60 27.83 -13.82 -24.12
C ASN A 60 27.03 -14.89 -23.37
N PHE A 61 26.74 -15.98 -24.07
CA PHE A 61 26.05 -17.13 -23.47
C PHE A 61 26.71 -18.44 -23.83
N ARG A 62 26.46 -19.45 -22.98
CA ARG A 62 26.85 -20.84 -23.18
C ARG A 62 25.69 -21.75 -22.76
N LEU A 63 25.01 -22.32 -23.76
CA LEU A 63 23.89 -23.23 -23.54
C LEU A 63 24.39 -24.66 -23.68
N SER A 64 24.29 -25.46 -22.61
CA SER A 64 24.68 -26.87 -22.58
C SER A 64 23.46 -27.76 -22.79
N LEU A 65 23.50 -28.62 -23.77
CA LEU A 65 22.41 -29.52 -24.17
C LEU A 65 22.84 -30.97 -23.96
N PRO A 66 21.89 -31.91 -23.76
CA PRO A 66 22.18 -33.33 -23.72
C PRO A 66 22.88 -33.82 -24.99
N SER A 67 23.77 -34.81 -24.85
CA SER A 67 24.56 -35.36 -25.97
C SER A 67 23.72 -35.99 -27.09
N ASN A 68 22.49 -36.37 -26.78
CA ASN A 68 21.56 -36.98 -27.75
C ASN A 68 20.67 -35.95 -28.46
N THR A 69 20.96 -34.65 -28.31
CA THR A 69 20.18 -33.58 -28.96
C THR A 69 20.31 -33.63 -30.49
N LYS A 70 19.18 -33.75 -31.16
CA LYS A 70 19.13 -33.76 -32.64
C LYS A 70 18.99 -32.33 -33.18
N PHE A 71 19.84 -31.96 -34.10
CA PHE A 71 19.78 -30.67 -34.80
C PHE A 71 18.93 -30.76 -36.08
N PRO A 72 18.30 -29.63 -36.54
CA PRO A 72 18.35 -28.29 -35.96
C PRO A 72 17.48 -28.16 -34.69
N VAL A 73 17.91 -27.27 -33.77
CA VAL A 73 17.17 -26.94 -32.57
C VAL A 73 16.70 -25.49 -32.56
N SER A 74 15.50 -25.23 -32.05
CA SER A 74 14.98 -23.89 -31.87
C SER A 74 15.32 -23.35 -30.48
N VAL A 75 16.04 -22.25 -30.41
CA VAL A 75 16.43 -21.58 -29.17
C VAL A 75 15.63 -20.27 -29.02
N LEU A 76 14.99 -20.09 -27.88
CA LEU A 76 14.23 -18.90 -27.55
C LEU A 76 15.07 -17.94 -26.73
N PHE A 77 15.14 -16.69 -27.15
CA PHE A 77 15.78 -15.60 -26.46
C PHE A 77 14.70 -14.66 -25.90
N SER A 78 14.72 -14.41 -24.60
CA SER A 78 13.74 -13.56 -23.91
C SER A 78 14.45 -12.61 -22.97
N SER A 79 14.14 -11.33 -23.09
CA SER A 79 14.61 -10.28 -22.17
C SER A 79 13.50 -9.24 -21.98
N ILE A 80 13.51 -8.59 -20.82
CA ILE A 80 12.54 -7.54 -20.51
C ILE A 80 12.78 -6.36 -21.44
N GLY A 81 11.71 -5.86 -22.07
CA GLY A 81 11.80 -4.75 -23.03
C GLY A 81 12.19 -5.17 -24.45
N TYR A 82 12.29 -6.46 -24.72
CA TYR A 82 12.63 -7.00 -26.05
C TYR A 82 11.61 -8.05 -26.52
N ALA A 83 11.40 -8.13 -27.82
CA ALA A 83 10.58 -9.17 -28.42
C ALA A 83 11.25 -10.54 -28.26
N ILE A 84 10.45 -11.55 -27.87
CA ILE A 84 10.94 -12.94 -27.84
C ILE A 84 11.39 -13.32 -29.25
N THR A 85 12.65 -13.73 -29.39
CA THR A 85 13.24 -14.07 -30.68
C THR A 85 13.54 -15.56 -30.69
N GLU A 86 13.04 -16.28 -31.67
CA GLU A 86 13.33 -17.70 -31.93
C GLU A 86 14.40 -17.83 -33.00
N VAL A 87 15.49 -18.55 -32.73
CA VAL A 87 16.59 -18.77 -33.63
C VAL A 87 16.80 -20.26 -33.82
N SER A 88 16.82 -20.72 -35.04
CA SER A 88 17.18 -22.10 -35.38
C SER A 88 18.70 -22.24 -35.44
N VAL A 89 19.24 -23.20 -34.72
CA VAL A 89 20.67 -23.52 -34.67
C VAL A 89 20.88 -24.87 -35.32
N ALA A 90 21.71 -24.88 -36.41
CA ALA A 90 21.88 -26.04 -37.28
C ALA A 90 22.89 -27.06 -36.72
N ALA A 91 23.87 -26.64 -35.90
CA ALA A 91 24.93 -27.49 -35.41
C ALA A 91 25.44 -27.06 -34.02
N ALA A 92 26.07 -28.00 -33.33
CA ALA A 92 26.77 -27.78 -32.07
C ALA A 92 27.99 -26.88 -32.24
N GLY A 93 28.35 -26.09 -31.21
CA GLY A 93 29.53 -25.23 -31.20
C GLY A 93 29.44 -24.00 -32.12
N GLU A 94 28.34 -23.81 -32.84
CA GLU A 94 28.11 -22.66 -33.69
C GLU A 94 28.02 -21.38 -32.83
N MET A 95 28.85 -20.39 -33.13
CA MET A 95 28.78 -19.09 -32.49
C MET A 95 27.78 -18.21 -33.25
N LYS A 96 26.69 -17.88 -32.56
CA LYS A 96 25.61 -17.04 -33.08
C LYS A 96 25.65 -15.68 -32.44
N SER A 97 25.56 -14.63 -33.24
CA SER A 97 25.20 -13.29 -32.78
C SER A 97 23.70 -13.10 -32.97
N VAL A 98 22.96 -12.85 -31.92
CA VAL A 98 21.51 -12.67 -31.94
C VAL A 98 21.19 -11.23 -31.59
N SER A 99 20.40 -10.57 -32.45
CA SER A 99 19.91 -9.23 -32.19
C SER A 99 18.47 -9.29 -31.75
N LEU A 100 18.19 -8.71 -30.57
CA LEU A 100 16.83 -8.60 -30.03
C LEU A 100 16.25 -7.24 -30.37
N ASN A 101 15.05 -7.23 -30.92
CA ASN A 101 14.32 -6.01 -31.18
C ASN A 101 13.68 -5.50 -29.90
N PRO A 102 13.90 -4.22 -29.49
CA PRO A 102 13.17 -3.62 -28.39
C PRO A 102 11.67 -3.68 -28.66
N THR A 103 10.89 -4.04 -27.63
CA THR A 103 9.42 -4.08 -27.74
C THR A 103 8.77 -2.73 -27.54
N SER A 104 9.53 -1.72 -27.12
CA SER A 104 9.05 -0.34 -27.00
C SER A 104 10.07 0.62 -27.61
N THR A 105 9.84 1.08 -28.81
CA THR A 105 10.23 2.44 -29.18
C THR A 105 9.33 3.42 -28.43
N LEU A 106 9.91 4.48 -27.85
CA LEU A 106 9.14 5.61 -27.30
C LEU A 106 8.14 6.06 -28.39
N GLY A 107 6.86 5.73 -28.24
CA GLY A 107 5.82 6.02 -29.23
C GLY A 107 4.95 4.83 -29.63
N GLU A 108 5.39 3.58 -29.42
CA GLU A 108 4.58 2.38 -29.63
C GLU A 108 3.93 1.85 -28.34
N GLU A 109 4.12 2.55 -27.23
CA GLU A 109 3.54 2.16 -25.96
C GLU A 109 2.01 2.30 -26.01
N VAL A 110 1.32 1.19 -25.76
CA VAL A 110 -0.14 1.11 -25.79
C VAL A 110 -0.70 1.41 -24.43
N VAL A 111 -1.70 2.27 -24.38
CA VAL A 111 -2.46 2.64 -23.17
C VAL A 111 -3.95 2.42 -23.41
N VAL A 112 -4.69 2.22 -22.33
CA VAL A 112 -6.16 2.02 -22.37
C VAL A 112 -6.92 3.15 -21.70
N SER A 113 -6.24 4.05 -21.02
CA SER A 113 -6.83 5.07 -20.18
C SER A 113 -7.62 6.14 -20.92
N ALA A 114 -7.18 6.57 -22.11
CA ALA A 114 -7.83 7.66 -22.82
C ALA A 114 -9.13 7.29 -23.51
N THR A 115 -9.28 6.05 -23.95
CA THR A 115 -10.40 5.63 -24.82
C THR A 115 -11.10 4.36 -24.35
N ARG A 116 -10.65 3.76 -23.24
CA ARG A 116 -11.03 2.42 -22.75
C ARG A 116 -10.74 1.28 -23.73
N THR A 117 -10.07 1.58 -24.82
CA THR A 117 -9.58 0.62 -25.80
C THR A 117 -8.07 0.81 -25.98
N PRO A 118 -7.31 -0.24 -26.31
CA PRO A 118 -5.87 -0.12 -26.53
C PRO A 118 -5.57 0.86 -27.66
N THR A 119 -4.87 1.97 -27.35
CA THR A 119 -4.43 2.99 -28.30
C THR A 119 -2.96 3.32 -28.05
N LYS A 120 -2.24 3.77 -29.07
CA LYS A 120 -0.86 4.24 -28.86
C LYS A 120 -0.88 5.55 -28.07
N ILE A 121 0.08 5.74 -27.16
CA ILE A 121 0.19 6.95 -26.35
C ILE A 121 0.18 8.22 -27.20
N LEU A 122 0.88 8.21 -28.34
CA LEU A 122 0.96 9.35 -29.26
C LEU A 122 -0.34 9.65 -30.01
N GLU A 123 -1.25 8.70 -30.09
CA GLU A 123 -2.58 8.84 -30.70
C GLU A 123 -3.65 9.27 -29.69
N SER A 124 -3.27 9.35 -28.40
CA SER A 124 -4.19 9.72 -27.33
C SER A 124 -4.59 11.20 -27.42
N PRO A 125 -5.90 11.52 -27.33
CA PRO A 125 -6.36 12.91 -27.34
C PRO A 125 -6.06 13.66 -26.03
N VAL A 126 -5.57 12.96 -25.01
CA VAL A 126 -5.24 13.50 -23.68
C VAL A 126 -3.84 13.07 -23.27
N SER A 127 -3.20 13.88 -22.42
CA SER A 127 -1.90 13.53 -21.85
C SER A 127 -2.05 12.36 -20.87
N ILE A 128 -1.30 11.31 -21.13
CA ILE A 128 -1.24 10.12 -20.26
C ILE A 128 0.20 9.96 -19.81
N GLU A 129 0.38 9.75 -18.52
CA GLU A 129 1.65 9.30 -17.98
C GLU A 129 1.53 7.83 -17.58
N ARG A 130 2.57 7.05 -17.84
CA ARG A 130 2.57 5.62 -17.59
C ARG A 130 3.80 5.19 -16.84
N ILE A 131 3.60 4.37 -15.82
CA ILE A 131 4.64 3.60 -15.12
C ILE A 131 4.60 2.19 -15.67
N SER A 132 5.71 1.79 -16.32
CA SER A 132 5.83 0.47 -16.94
C SER A 132 6.15 -0.62 -15.91
N LEU A 133 5.94 -1.88 -16.31
CA LEU A 133 6.36 -3.05 -15.52
C LEU A 133 7.86 -3.00 -15.14
N ALA A 134 8.71 -2.56 -16.07
CA ALA A 134 10.15 -2.44 -15.82
C ALA A 134 10.44 -1.42 -14.72
N SER A 135 9.77 -0.28 -14.74
CA SER A 135 9.88 0.75 -13.69
C SER A 135 9.43 0.23 -12.32
N ILE A 136 8.29 -0.50 -12.27
CA ILE A 136 7.77 -1.09 -11.04
C ILE A 136 8.79 -2.08 -10.46
N ARG A 137 9.33 -2.98 -11.27
CA ARG A 137 10.29 -4.01 -10.81
C ARG A 137 11.62 -3.43 -10.33
N ASN A 138 12.06 -2.32 -10.89
CA ASN A 138 13.32 -1.67 -10.54
C ASN A 138 13.16 -0.62 -9.43
N SER A 139 11.95 -0.44 -8.91
CA SER A 139 11.68 0.53 -7.86
C SER A 139 12.25 0.06 -6.51
N PRO A 140 12.97 0.93 -5.78
CA PRO A 140 13.39 0.67 -4.42
C PRO A 140 12.27 0.89 -3.38
N SER A 141 11.08 1.31 -3.80
CA SER A 141 9.97 1.64 -2.91
C SER A 141 9.47 0.42 -2.13
N ALA A 142 9.03 0.65 -0.90
CA ALA A 142 8.44 -0.39 -0.06
C ALA A 142 7.11 -0.92 -0.65
N ASP A 143 6.32 -0.03 -1.26
CA ASP A 143 5.08 -0.34 -1.97
C ASP A 143 5.13 0.26 -3.38
N TYR A 144 4.69 -0.51 -4.40
CA TYR A 144 4.63 -0.03 -5.79
C TYR A 144 3.74 1.21 -5.95
N PHE A 145 2.78 1.40 -5.05
CA PHE A 145 1.87 2.54 -5.07
C PHE A 145 2.61 3.86 -4.87
N ASP A 146 3.73 3.86 -4.12
CA ASP A 146 4.58 5.03 -3.92
C ASP A 146 5.16 5.57 -5.23
N MET A 147 5.26 4.73 -6.24
CA MET A 147 5.77 5.15 -7.55
C MET A 147 4.87 6.17 -8.26
N ALA A 148 3.60 6.27 -7.87
CA ALA A 148 2.72 7.31 -8.40
C ALA A 148 3.28 8.72 -8.17
N THR A 149 4.08 8.93 -7.12
CA THR A 149 4.74 10.21 -6.83
C THR A 149 5.81 10.60 -7.84
N ASN A 150 6.30 9.64 -8.65
CA ASN A 150 7.25 9.92 -9.72
C ASN A 150 6.58 10.51 -10.97
N LEU A 151 5.25 10.52 -11.02
CA LEU A 151 4.48 11.14 -12.10
C LEU A 151 4.39 12.65 -11.89
N LYS A 152 4.36 13.41 -12.98
CA LYS A 152 4.36 14.88 -12.93
C LYS A 152 3.08 15.40 -12.28
N GLY A 153 3.24 16.34 -11.34
CA GLY A 153 2.13 16.99 -10.65
C GLY A 153 1.29 16.05 -9.78
N VAL A 154 1.86 14.94 -9.37
CA VAL A 154 1.28 13.99 -8.42
C VAL A 154 1.89 14.20 -7.05
N ASP A 155 1.02 14.34 -6.06
CA ASP A 155 1.36 14.35 -4.64
C ASP A 155 0.72 13.16 -3.95
N MET A 156 1.24 12.75 -2.82
CA MET A 156 0.70 11.66 -2.02
C MET A 156 0.58 12.08 -0.56
N VAL A 157 -0.60 11.89 0.00
CA VAL A 157 -0.83 12.01 1.44
C VAL A 157 -0.77 10.63 2.05
N ALA A 158 0.26 10.39 2.87
CA ALA A 158 0.41 9.16 3.62
C ALA A 158 -0.18 9.32 5.02
N SER A 159 -1.39 8.81 5.23
CA SER A 159 -2.03 8.80 6.55
C SER A 159 -1.49 7.69 7.44
N SER A 160 -0.98 6.62 6.82
CA SER A 160 -0.35 5.47 7.45
C SER A 160 0.52 4.72 6.43
N LEU A 161 1.17 3.66 6.87
CA LEU A 161 2.01 2.82 6.02
C LEU A 161 1.26 2.25 4.81
N THR A 162 0.04 1.78 5.01
CA THR A 162 -0.79 1.13 3.98
C THR A 162 -1.91 2.02 3.43
N PHE A 163 -2.20 3.13 4.08
CA PHE A 163 -3.26 4.04 3.68
C PHE A 163 -2.69 5.33 3.11
N LYS A 164 -2.59 5.35 1.79
CA LYS A 164 -2.00 6.45 1.02
C LYS A 164 -3.00 6.94 -0.02
N THR A 165 -3.17 8.23 -0.10
CA THR A 165 -4.08 8.89 -1.03
C THR A 165 -3.28 9.66 -2.08
N VAL A 166 -3.46 9.29 -3.34
CA VAL A 166 -2.90 10.02 -4.48
C VAL A 166 -3.75 11.25 -4.77
N THR A 167 -3.10 12.34 -5.11
CA THR A 167 -3.73 13.58 -5.50
C THR A 167 -2.92 14.25 -6.60
N THR A 168 -3.55 15.14 -7.35
CA THR A 168 -2.90 15.85 -8.46
C THR A 168 -3.10 17.35 -8.35
N ARG A 169 -2.15 18.12 -8.89
CA ARG A 169 -2.25 19.58 -9.06
C ARG A 169 -2.47 20.35 -7.75
N GLY A 170 -1.94 19.85 -6.63
CA GLY A 170 -2.04 20.52 -5.34
C GLY A 170 -3.41 20.45 -4.65
N PHE A 171 -4.39 19.73 -5.20
CA PHE A 171 -5.67 19.48 -4.54
C PHE A 171 -5.55 18.34 -3.52
N SER A 172 -4.65 18.50 -2.57
CA SER A 172 -4.32 17.46 -1.61
C SER A 172 -5.34 17.35 -0.48
N GLY A 173 -5.56 16.12 -0.03
CA GLY A 173 -6.40 15.79 1.12
C GLY A 173 -6.34 14.29 1.38
N SER A 174 -6.47 13.91 2.64
CA SER A 174 -6.39 12.50 3.06
C SER A 174 -7.57 11.66 2.58
N GLY A 175 -8.74 12.27 2.32
CA GLY A 175 -9.93 11.65 1.74
C GLY A 175 -10.28 12.31 0.42
N ASN A 176 -9.56 11.98 -0.66
CA ASN A 176 -9.75 12.64 -1.95
C ASN A 176 -10.88 12.00 -2.76
N THR A 177 -12.08 12.57 -2.69
CA THR A 177 -13.27 12.17 -3.45
C THR A 177 -13.28 12.65 -4.91
N ARG A 178 -12.25 13.40 -5.32
CA ARG A 178 -12.12 14.00 -6.67
C ARG A 178 -11.08 13.31 -7.54
N PHE A 179 -10.45 12.29 -7.02
CA PHE A 179 -9.44 11.48 -7.71
C PHE A 179 -9.86 10.01 -7.66
N THR A 180 -9.99 9.39 -8.83
CA THR A 180 -10.46 8.02 -8.94
C THR A 180 -9.30 7.06 -9.17
N GLN A 181 -9.34 5.91 -8.51
CA GLN A 181 -8.42 4.79 -8.74
C GLN A 181 -9.20 3.62 -9.32
N ILE A 182 -8.81 3.17 -10.49
CA ILE A 182 -9.46 2.07 -11.21
C ILE A 182 -8.49 0.89 -11.26
N VAL A 183 -8.87 -0.23 -10.68
CA VAL A 183 -8.12 -1.49 -10.70
C VAL A 183 -8.80 -2.48 -11.62
N ASP A 184 -8.16 -2.87 -12.71
CA ASP A 184 -8.73 -3.75 -13.74
C ASP A 184 -10.13 -3.33 -14.19
N GLY A 185 -10.36 -2.01 -14.23
CA GLY A 185 -11.62 -1.41 -14.62
C GLY A 185 -12.70 -1.38 -13.54
N MET A 186 -12.41 -1.77 -12.31
CA MET A 186 -13.26 -1.61 -11.13
C MET A 186 -12.83 -0.39 -10.34
N ASP A 187 -13.78 0.37 -9.83
CA ASP A 187 -13.48 1.49 -8.94
C ASP A 187 -12.96 0.96 -7.59
N ASN A 188 -11.76 1.41 -7.19
CA ASN A 188 -11.12 1.02 -5.93
C ASN A 188 -11.60 1.87 -4.73
N GLN A 189 -12.78 2.40 -4.83
CA GLN A 189 -13.41 3.17 -3.77
C GLN A 189 -14.06 2.24 -2.75
N ALA A 190 -13.81 2.51 -1.46
CA ALA A 190 -14.55 1.90 -0.38
C ALA A 190 -15.91 2.61 -0.25
N PRO A 191 -17.05 1.90 -0.39
CA PRO A 191 -18.38 2.52 -0.40
C PRO A 191 -18.69 3.35 0.85
N GLY A 192 -18.27 2.89 2.04
CA GLY A 192 -18.50 3.58 3.30
C GLY A 192 -17.62 4.81 3.51
N LEU A 193 -16.40 4.80 2.97
CA LEU A 193 -15.46 5.91 3.06
C LEU A 193 -15.67 6.95 1.93
N ASN A 194 -16.27 6.52 0.83
CA ASN A 194 -16.51 7.33 -0.38
C ASN A 194 -15.24 7.90 -1.03
N PHE A 195 -14.09 7.22 -0.88
CA PHE A 195 -12.84 7.51 -1.57
C PHE A 195 -11.97 6.25 -1.67
N SER A 196 -10.93 6.31 -2.52
CA SER A 196 -10.06 5.16 -2.78
C SER A 196 -9.17 4.81 -1.59
N VAL A 197 -9.07 3.51 -1.28
CA VAL A 197 -8.34 2.99 -0.10
C VAL A 197 -6.87 2.66 -0.38
N GLY A 198 -6.30 3.24 -1.43
CA GLY A 198 -4.89 3.05 -1.78
C GLY A 198 -4.55 1.60 -2.10
N SER A 199 -3.55 1.05 -1.44
CA SER A 199 -3.04 -0.30 -1.69
C SER A 199 -3.69 -1.39 -0.84
N ILE A 200 -4.62 -1.08 0.08
CA ILE A 200 -5.18 -2.08 1.03
C ILE A 200 -5.84 -3.26 0.31
N ALA A 201 -6.66 -2.98 -0.72
CA ALA A 201 -7.35 -3.99 -1.51
C ALA A 201 -6.96 -3.95 -3.01
N ALA A 202 -5.90 -3.22 -3.34
CA ALA A 202 -5.36 -3.15 -4.68
C ALA A 202 -4.61 -4.43 -5.07
N LEU A 203 -4.18 -4.51 -6.32
CA LEU A 203 -3.41 -5.63 -6.84
C LEU A 203 -2.16 -5.91 -6.01
N ASN A 204 -1.79 -7.19 -5.98
CA ASN A 204 -0.45 -7.61 -5.56
C ASN A 204 0.60 -7.01 -6.51
N GLU A 205 1.72 -6.52 -5.98
CA GLU A 205 2.78 -5.87 -6.78
C GLU A 205 3.27 -6.74 -7.93
N LEU A 206 3.41 -8.04 -7.69
CA LEU A 206 3.85 -9.00 -8.71
C LEU A 206 2.84 -9.16 -9.87
N ASP A 207 1.58 -8.77 -9.67
CA ASP A 207 0.55 -8.85 -10.70
C ASP A 207 0.29 -7.52 -11.42
N VAL A 208 0.93 -6.42 -11.01
CA VAL A 208 0.79 -5.13 -11.72
C VAL A 208 1.58 -5.17 -13.03
N GLU A 209 0.93 -4.89 -14.16
CA GLU A 209 1.54 -4.74 -15.48
C GLU A 209 1.89 -3.28 -15.76
N SER A 210 0.98 -2.36 -15.41
CA SER A 210 1.18 -0.92 -15.62
C SER A 210 0.30 -0.09 -14.71
N MET A 211 0.74 1.15 -14.48
CA MET A 211 -0.09 2.20 -13.90
C MET A 211 -0.17 3.34 -14.92
N GLU A 212 -1.37 3.83 -15.20
CA GLU A 212 -1.63 4.89 -16.16
C GLU A 212 -2.36 6.03 -15.47
N LEU A 213 -1.84 7.24 -15.57
CA LEU A 213 -2.45 8.44 -15.00
C LEU A 213 -3.06 9.32 -16.10
N LEU A 214 -4.36 9.51 -16.05
CA LEU A 214 -5.04 10.60 -16.74
C LEU A 214 -5.10 11.81 -15.82
N GLN A 215 -4.44 12.88 -16.22
CA GLN A 215 -4.48 14.13 -15.49
C GLN A 215 -5.71 14.97 -15.86
N GLY A 216 -6.38 15.50 -14.85
CA GLY A 216 -7.54 16.37 -15.04
C GLY A 216 -8.86 15.62 -15.14
N ALA A 217 -9.86 16.26 -15.74
CA ALA A 217 -11.22 15.74 -15.77
C ALA A 217 -11.35 14.55 -16.74
N SER A 218 -11.71 13.39 -16.20
CA SER A 218 -11.98 12.14 -16.94
C SER A 218 -13.35 11.54 -16.63
N SER A 219 -14.24 12.36 -16.03
CA SER A 219 -15.54 11.92 -15.53
C SER A 219 -16.44 11.31 -16.60
N ALA A 220 -16.34 11.76 -17.85
CA ALA A 220 -17.09 11.21 -18.97
C ALA A 220 -16.79 9.72 -19.22
N LEU A 221 -15.58 9.28 -18.89
CA LEU A 221 -15.13 7.89 -19.07
C LEU A 221 -15.20 7.07 -17.78
N TYR A 222 -14.90 7.70 -16.63
CA TYR A 222 -14.63 6.99 -15.38
C TYR A 222 -15.55 7.38 -14.22
N GLY A 223 -16.56 8.20 -14.48
CA GLY A 223 -17.55 8.59 -13.47
C GLY A 223 -17.20 9.86 -12.70
N PRO A 224 -18.07 10.30 -11.78
CA PRO A 224 -18.03 11.64 -11.16
C PRO A 224 -16.78 11.89 -10.31
N GLY A 225 -16.14 10.88 -9.78
CA GLY A 225 -14.89 11.01 -8.99
C GLY A 225 -13.66 11.45 -9.79
N GLY A 226 -13.66 11.28 -11.12
CA GLY A 226 -12.53 11.63 -11.99
C GLY A 226 -12.44 13.11 -12.35
N MET A 227 -12.43 14.00 -11.36
CA MET A 227 -12.35 15.45 -11.57
C MET A 227 -10.91 15.96 -11.67
N ASN A 228 -10.07 15.52 -10.76
CA ASN A 228 -8.67 15.96 -10.69
C ASN A 228 -7.73 15.01 -11.42
N GLY A 229 -8.11 13.76 -11.55
CA GLY A 229 -7.36 12.72 -12.25
C GLY A 229 -7.94 11.34 -12.03
N THR A 230 -7.48 10.40 -12.85
CA THR A 230 -7.81 8.98 -12.71
C THR A 230 -6.53 8.17 -12.87
N LEU A 231 -6.24 7.33 -11.87
CA LEU A 231 -5.15 6.36 -11.89
C LEU A 231 -5.72 4.99 -12.24
N LEU A 232 -5.29 4.42 -13.36
CA LEU A 232 -5.62 3.07 -13.77
C LEU A 232 -4.46 2.14 -13.41
N ILE A 233 -4.78 1.03 -12.77
CA ILE A 233 -3.83 -0.01 -12.42
C ILE A 233 -4.28 -1.29 -13.12
N ASN A 234 -3.44 -1.77 -14.03
CA ASN A 234 -3.74 -2.92 -14.87
C ASN A 234 -2.95 -4.13 -14.40
N SER A 235 -3.62 -5.27 -14.31
CA SER A 235 -3.00 -6.53 -13.92
C SER A 235 -2.44 -7.30 -15.11
N LYS A 236 -1.46 -8.16 -14.84
CA LYS A 236 -0.82 -9.03 -15.82
C LYS A 236 -1.79 -10.04 -16.41
N ASP A 237 -1.79 -10.16 -17.72
CA ASP A 237 -2.53 -11.18 -18.48
C ASP A 237 -1.93 -12.59 -18.22
N PRO A 238 -2.71 -13.58 -17.73
CA PRO A 238 -2.20 -14.92 -17.48
C PRO A 238 -1.83 -15.71 -18.75
N PHE A 239 -2.32 -15.32 -19.91
CA PHE A 239 -1.88 -15.90 -21.19
C PHE A 239 -0.46 -15.48 -21.57
N LYS A 240 -0.06 -14.25 -21.19
CA LYS A 240 1.27 -13.69 -21.49
C LYS A 240 2.29 -13.99 -20.39
N TYR A 241 1.91 -13.71 -19.13
CA TYR A 241 2.80 -13.75 -17.97
C TYR A 241 2.53 -15.00 -17.14
N GLN A 242 3.19 -16.10 -17.50
CA GLN A 242 3.02 -17.42 -16.87
C GLN A 242 4.13 -17.68 -15.84
N GLY A 243 3.92 -18.71 -15.03
CA GLY A 243 4.88 -19.19 -14.06
C GLY A 243 4.65 -18.70 -12.64
N LEU A 244 5.54 -19.10 -11.75
CA LEU A 244 5.60 -18.69 -10.36
C LEU A 244 6.52 -17.48 -10.21
N SER A 245 6.05 -16.47 -9.51
CA SER A 245 6.86 -15.33 -9.07
C SER A 245 6.70 -15.17 -7.57
N PHE A 246 7.80 -14.86 -6.90
CA PHE A 246 7.86 -14.64 -5.46
C PHE A 246 8.72 -13.42 -5.16
N GLN A 247 8.30 -12.60 -4.20
CA GLN A 247 9.02 -11.42 -3.74
C GLN A 247 8.99 -11.35 -2.23
N MET A 248 10.12 -10.99 -1.64
CA MET A 248 10.23 -10.69 -0.21
C MET A 248 10.93 -9.35 -0.04
N LYS A 249 10.25 -8.41 0.60
CA LYS A 249 10.83 -7.15 1.07
C LYS A 249 10.87 -7.20 2.59
N ASN A 250 12.06 -7.15 3.16
CA ASN A 250 12.26 -7.11 4.61
C ASN A 250 12.98 -5.82 4.96
N GLY A 251 12.59 -5.21 6.06
CA GLY A 251 13.15 -3.96 6.51
C GLY A 251 12.88 -3.69 7.98
N VAL A 252 13.13 -2.48 8.39
CA VAL A 252 12.88 -1.99 9.74
C VAL A 252 12.09 -0.69 9.64
N MET A 253 10.95 -0.65 10.32
CA MET A 253 10.20 0.56 10.54
C MET A 253 10.88 1.34 11.65
N HIS A 254 11.72 2.28 11.27
CA HIS A 254 12.45 3.16 12.17
C HIS A 254 11.79 4.54 12.17
N THR A 255 11.23 4.92 13.31
CA THR A 255 10.76 6.26 13.59
C THR A 255 11.70 6.93 14.60
N ASP A 256 11.42 8.16 14.99
CA ASP A 256 12.28 8.91 15.93
C ASP A 256 12.52 8.27 17.31
N GLY A 257 11.91 7.10 17.56
CA GLY A 257 12.06 6.34 18.79
C GLY A 257 11.36 6.94 20.01
N LYS A 258 10.70 8.09 19.86
CA LYS A 258 10.06 8.80 20.97
C LYS A 258 8.78 8.11 21.47
N TYR A 259 8.03 7.54 20.55
CA TYR A 259 6.70 6.97 20.84
C TYR A 259 6.64 5.46 20.69
N ARG A 260 7.59 4.89 19.95
CA ARG A 260 7.66 3.47 19.64
C ARG A 260 9.10 3.06 19.28
N ASP A 261 9.52 1.89 19.69
CA ASP A 261 10.78 1.28 19.29
C ASP A 261 10.78 0.89 17.80
N PRO A 262 11.96 0.78 17.16
CA PRO A 262 12.08 0.20 15.82
C PRO A 262 11.48 -1.21 15.77
N ALA A 263 10.72 -1.50 14.70
CA ALA A 263 10.03 -2.76 14.54
C ALA A 263 10.29 -3.37 13.16
N PRO A 264 10.24 -4.70 13.00
CA PRO A 264 10.39 -5.36 11.71
C PRO A 264 9.31 -4.92 10.72
N TYR A 265 9.69 -4.89 9.44
CA TYR A 265 8.81 -4.72 8.30
C TYR A 265 8.93 -5.94 7.39
N TYR A 266 7.81 -6.54 7.06
CA TYR A 266 7.70 -7.65 6.12
C TYR A 266 6.65 -7.32 5.06
N ASN A 267 7.02 -7.51 3.78
CA ASN A 267 6.10 -7.45 2.66
C ASN A 267 6.45 -8.59 1.70
N TRP A 268 5.63 -9.62 1.70
CA TRP A 268 5.86 -10.85 0.95
C TRP A 268 4.70 -11.09 0.00
N ASP A 269 5.07 -11.32 -1.25
CA ASP A 269 4.12 -11.51 -2.33
C ASP A 269 4.42 -12.79 -3.11
N VAL A 270 3.36 -13.45 -3.56
CA VAL A 270 3.42 -14.59 -4.46
C VAL A 270 2.40 -14.42 -5.58
N ARG A 271 2.80 -14.79 -6.78
CA ARG A 271 1.96 -14.85 -7.97
C ARG A 271 2.22 -16.13 -8.73
N TYR A 272 1.16 -16.83 -9.08
CA TYR A 272 1.21 -17.98 -9.99
C TYR A 272 0.21 -17.79 -11.12
N ALA A 273 0.65 -18.04 -12.35
CA ALA A 273 -0.23 -18.03 -13.52
C ALA A 273 0.11 -19.16 -14.48
N LYS A 274 -0.89 -19.74 -15.10
CA LYS A 274 -0.74 -20.83 -16.06
C LYS A 274 -1.74 -20.71 -17.20
N LYS A 275 -1.22 -20.80 -18.40
CA LYS A 275 -2.00 -21.08 -19.60
C LYS A 275 -2.16 -22.61 -19.70
N VAL A 276 -3.38 -23.10 -19.51
CA VAL A 276 -3.71 -24.53 -19.56
C VAL A 276 -3.93 -24.97 -20.99
N SER A 277 -4.55 -24.13 -21.80
CA SER A 277 -4.79 -24.34 -23.25
C SER A 277 -4.78 -22.98 -23.97
N ASP A 278 -4.90 -23.00 -25.30
CA ASP A 278 -5.02 -21.74 -26.07
C ASP A 278 -6.30 -20.96 -25.72
N LYS A 279 -7.29 -21.61 -25.12
CA LYS A 279 -8.54 -20.98 -24.71
C LYS A 279 -8.63 -20.67 -23.22
N PHE A 280 -7.85 -21.34 -22.35
CA PHE A 280 -8.01 -21.18 -20.90
C PHE A 280 -6.68 -20.89 -20.20
N ALA A 281 -6.71 -19.83 -19.40
CA ALA A 281 -5.63 -19.47 -18.50
C ALA A 281 -6.19 -19.01 -17.15
N TYR A 282 -5.39 -19.13 -16.10
CA TYR A 282 -5.73 -18.62 -14.78
C TYR A 282 -4.53 -18.02 -14.09
N LYS A 283 -4.80 -17.16 -13.12
CA LYS A 283 -3.79 -16.63 -12.19
C LYS A 283 -4.33 -16.60 -10.78
N PHE A 284 -3.40 -16.68 -9.84
CA PHE A 284 -3.63 -16.52 -8.41
C PHE A 284 -2.51 -15.67 -7.81
N THR A 285 -2.87 -14.81 -6.87
CA THR A 285 -1.94 -13.97 -6.13
C THR A 285 -2.27 -13.97 -4.64
N ALA A 286 -1.24 -13.93 -3.80
CA ALA A 286 -1.38 -13.69 -2.38
C ALA A 286 -0.26 -12.77 -1.90
N GLY A 287 -0.55 -11.94 -0.92
CA GLY A 287 0.44 -11.05 -0.33
C GLY A 287 0.12 -10.74 1.12
N ILE A 288 1.15 -10.51 1.91
CA ILE A 288 1.04 -10.10 3.30
C ILE A 288 2.01 -8.96 3.59
N ILE A 289 1.52 -7.91 4.24
CA ILE A 289 2.34 -6.88 4.87
C ILE A 289 2.14 -6.98 6.36
N GLN A 290 3.25 -7.07 7.11
CA GLN A 290 3.26 -7.03 8.56
C GLN A 290 4.30 -6.02 9.03
N ALA A 291 3.87 -5.05 9.83
CA ALA A 291 4.73 -3.99 10.34
C ALA A 291 4.11 -3.36 11.59
N GLN A 292 4.81 -2.43 12.18
CA GLN A 292 4.22 -1.46 13.11
C GLN A 292 4.27 -0.08 12.48
N ASP A 293 3.13 0.57 12.40
CA ASP A 293 3.00 1.92 11.86
C ASP A 293 3.57 2.96 12.84
N TRP A 294 3.74 4.20 12.38
CA TRP A 294 4.10 5.30 13.27
C TRP A 294 2.90 5.73 14.11
N LEU A 295 3.20 6.28 15.27
CA LEU A 295 2.23 6.93 16.14
C LEU A 295 2.36 8.45 15.99
N ALA A 296 1.23 9.13 15.89
CA ALA A 296 1.23 10.58 15.92
C ALA A 296 1.51 11.08 17.34
N GLY A 297 2.35 12.09 17.47
CA GLY A 297 2.84 12.54 18.76
C GLY A 297 2.99 14.04 18.88
N ASP A 298 2.25 14.81 18.08
CA ASP A 298 2.22 16.26 18.21
C ASP A 298 1.33 16.66 19.38
N ASN A 299 1.96 17.16 20.43
CA ASN A 299 1.29 17.58 21.67
C ASN A 299 1.13 19.11 21.77
N ARG A 300 1.26 19.84 20.66
CA ARG A 300 1.02 21.27 20.68
C ARG A 300 -0.43 21.57 20.98
N ASN A 301 -0.65 22.62 21.79
CA ASN A 301 -1.97 23.08 22.18
C ASN A 301 -2.70 23.74 20.99
N VAL A 302 -3.92 23.32 20.71
CA VAL A 302 -4.72 23.78 19.58
C VAL A 302 -5.90 24.63 20.07
N ASN A 303 -6.13 25.75 19.44
CA ASN A 303 -7.33 26.54 19.70
C ASN A 303 -8.45 26.13 18.73
N ARG A 304 -9.45 25.39 19.25
CA ARG A 304 -10.63 24.94 18.49
C ARG A 304 -11.85 25.84 18.73
N ALA A 305 -11.69 27.03 19.30
CA ALA A 305 -12.80 27.95 19.51
C ALA A 305 -13.51 28.28 18.17
N PRO A 306 -14.87 28.40 18.17
CA PRO A 306 -15.62 28.81 16.99
C PRO A 306 -15.07 30.12 16.43
N GLY A 307 -14.78 30.17 15.13
CA GLY A 307 -14.19 31.32 14.45
C GLY A 307 -12.67 31.44 14.51
N SER A 308 -11.98 30.54 15.23
CA SER A 308 -10.52 30.39 15.09
C SER A 308 -10.19 29.60 13.82
N ASN A 309 -9.10 29.97 13.13
CA ASN A 309 -8.56 29.10 12.10
C ASN A 309 -8.10 27.79 12.78
N PHE A 310 -8.59 26.66 12.33
CA PHE A 310 -8.35 25.32 12.87
C PHE A 310 -6.88 24.91 13.08
N ASN A 311 -5.93 25.74 12.67
CA ASN A 311 -4.49 25.49 12.75
C ASN A 311 -3.76 26.49 13.66
N LYS A 312 -4.47 27.21 14.53
CA LYS A 312 -3.82 28.16 15.43
C LYS A 312 -3.35 27.43 16.69
N PHE A 313 -2.04 27.21 16.77
CA PHE A 313 -1.42 26.77 18.01
C PHE A 313 -1.38 27.89 19.03
N THR A 314 -1.69 27.56 20.27
CA THR A 314 -1.58 28.45 21.42
C THR A 314 -0.44 28.00 22.32
N PRO A 315 0.23 28.92 23.03
CA PRO A 315 1.19 28.54 24.05
C PRO A 315 0.52 27.72 25.16
N GLY A 316 1.29 26.86 25.80
CA GLY A 316 0.85 26.09 26.96
C GLY A 316 0.94 24.58 26.77
N THR A 317 0.98 23.93 27.88
CA THR A 317 0.97 22.47 28.03
C THR A 317 -0.16 22.09 28.98
N ARG A 318 -0.45 20.81 29.14
CA ARG A 318 -1.45 20.34 30.10
C ARG A 318 -1.24 20.89 31.54
N ASN A 319 0.00 21.16 31.94
CA ASN A 319 0.33 21.68 33.27
C ASN A 319 0.30 23.21 33.36
N THR A 320 0.29 23.92 32.23
CA THR A 320 0.34 25.39 32.21
C THR A 320 -0.92 26.03 31.63
N ASP A 321 -1.78 25.25 30.98
CA ASP A 321 -3.05 25.69 30.43
C ASP A 321 -4.17 24.72 30.88
N PRO A 322 -5.11 25.16 31.73
CA PRO A 322 -6.24 24.33 32.14
C PRO A 322 -7.14 23.91 30.96
N ASN A 323 -7.19 24.70 29.90
CA ASN A 323 -7.96 24.42 28.69
C ASN A 323 -7.14 23.77 27.57
N TYR A 324 -6.02 23.15 27.91
CA TYR A 324 -5.16 22.50 26.92
C TYR A 324 -5.92 21.44 26.10
N ASP A 325 -5.78 21.53 24.77
CA ASP A 325 -6.30 20.62 23.75
C ASP A 325 -5.12 20.21 22.85
N GLY A 326 -4.59 19.03 23.06
CA GLY A 326 -3.39 18.57 22.34
C GLY A 326 -3.75 18.02 20.96
N LEU A 327 -2.99 18.38 19.92
CA LEU A 327 -3.28 17.97 18.54
C LEU A 327 -3.46 16.45 18.38
N ASN A 328 -2.60 15.64 19.02
CA ASN A 328 -2.70 14.19 19.02
C ASN A 328 -3.03 13.62 20.43
N TYR A 329 -3.84 14.35 21.16
CA TYR A 329 -4.57 13.89 22.32
C TYR A 329 -6.06 13.85 21.98
N TYR A 330 -6.78 12.89 22.50
CA TYR A 330 -8.18 12.64 22.15
C TYR A 330 -9.03 12.54 23.41
N GLY A 331 -10.17 13.24 23.40
CA GLY A 331 -11.07 13.32 24.55
C GLY A 331 -10.86 14.55 25.43
N ASP A 332 -9.89 15.41 25.11
CA ASP A 332 -9.68 16.72 25.73
C ASP A 332 -10.38 17.88 25.00
N GLU A 333 -11.05 17.59 23.91
CA GLU A 333 -11.88 18.58 23.18
C GLU A 333 -13.15 18.98 23.97
N THR A 334 -13.52 18.19 25.00
CA THR A 334 -14.62 18.53 25.90
C THR A 334 -14.16 19.55 26.93
N ASN A 335 -14.71 20.75 26.88
CA ASN A 335 -14.37 21.84 27.81
C ASN A 335 -15.61 22.51 28.40
N LEU A 336 -15.40 23.19 29.51
CA LEU A 336 -16.43 23.95 30.23
C LEU A 336 -15.82 25.22 30.85
N ASP A 337 -16.58 26.30 30.94
CA ASP A 337 -16.23 27.44 31.78
C ASP A 337 -16.47 27.07 33.27
N LEU A 338 -15.39 26.92 34.01
CA LEU A 338 -15.42 26.55 35.43
C LEU A 338 -16.25 27.51 36.26
N ASN A 339 -16.41 28.75 35.84
CA ASN A 339 -17.26 29.73 36.48
C ASN A 339 -18.71 29.27 36.66
N LEU A 340 -19.21 28.42 35.76
CA LEU A 340 -20.55 27.82 35.88
C LEU A 340 -20.64 26.93 37.13
N VAL A 341 -19.60 26.13 37.37
CA VAL A 341 -19.54 25.24 38.55
C VAL A 341 -19.34 26.04 39.83
N LEU A 342 -18.42 27.02 39.80
CA LEU A 342 -18.14 27.87 40.97
C LEU A 342 -19.38 28.68 41.37
N ASN A 343 -20.12 29.26 40.42
CA ASN A 343 -21.38 29.95 40.68
C ASN A 343 -22.46 29.00 41.24
N GLY A 344 -22.50 27.74 40.76
CA GLY A 344 -23.35 26.71 41.34
C GLY A 344 -23.02 26.42 42.83
N ILE A 345 -21.73 26.35 43.17
CA ILE A 345 -21.25 26.19 44.56
C ILE A 345 -21.65 27.42 45.41
N ALA A 346 -21.48 28.66 44.85
CA ALA A 346 -21.89 29.89 45.56
C ALA A 346 -23.39 29.90 45.87
N GLY A 347 -24.24 29.40 44.95
CA GLY A 347 -25.68 29.24 45.21
C GLY A 347 -26.04 28.29 46.33
N GLN A 348 -25.25 27.19 46.47
CA GLN A 348 -25.43 26.17 47.54
C GLN A 348 -24.77 26.59 48.87
N ALA A 349 -23.71 27.39 48.82
CA ALA A 349 -22.95 27.86 49.98
C ALA A 349 -22.75 29.38 49.89
N PRO A 350 -23.81 30.20 50.20
CA PRO A 350 -23.79 31.66 50.00
C PRO A 350 -22.65 32.36 50.74
N PHE A 351 -22.15 31.83 51.83
CA PHE A 351 -21.01 32.39 52.56
C PHE A 351 -19.70 32.39 51.76
N LEU A 352 -19.58 31.56 50.73
CA LEU A 352 -18.44 31.51 49.81
C LEU A 352 -18.61 32.48 48.63
N ALA A 353 -19.80 32.97 48.36
CA ALA A 353 -20.09 33.80 47.19
C ALA A 353 -19.19 35.03 47.07
N PRO A 354 -18.86 35.81 48.12
CA PRO A 354 -17.95 36.95 47.99
C PRO A 354 -16.55 36.56 47.54
N TYR A 355 -16.06 35.40 48.01
CA TYR A 355 -14.76 34.89 47.58
C TYR A 355 -14.79 34.35 46.14
N ILE A 356 -15.81 33.56 45.82
CA ILE A 356 -15.96 33.00 44.45
C ILE A 356 -16.08 34.13 43.42
N SER A 357 -16.75 35.25 43.73
CA SER A 357 -16.85 36.41 42.80
C SER A 357 -15.50 36.99 42.46
N THR A 358 -14.47 36.86 43.28
CA THR A 358 -13.09 37.27 43.00
C THR A 358 -12.40 36.35 42.01
N LEU A 359 -12.86 35.10 41.84
CA LEU A 359 -12.31 34.11 40.94
C LEU A 359 -13.00 34.04 39.59
N THR A 360 -14.21 34.59 39.44
CA THR A 360 -15.09 34.46 38.28
C THR A 360 -15.15 35.70 37.37
N GLY A 361 -14.20 36.63 37.56
CA GLY A 361 -14.16 37.90 36.79
C GLY A 361 -13.80 37.78 35.29
N SER A 362 -13.29 36.62 34.89
CA SER A 362 -12.95 36.33 33.49
C SER A 362 -13.31 34.85 33.16
N PRO A 363 -13.56 34.52 31.91
CA PRO A 363 -13.78 33.11 31.53
C PRO A 363 -12.64 32.23 32.00
N ASN A 364 -12.98 31.12 32.65
CA ASN A 364 -12.05 30.14 33.21
C ASN A 364 -12.28 28.77 32.54
N MET A 365 -11.86 28.66 31.29
CA MET A 365 -12.07 27.45 30.49
C MET A 365 -11.20 26.30 31.00
N VAL A 366 -11.80 25.12 31.13
CA VAL A 366 -11.14 23.89 31.54
C VAL A 366 -11.54 22.77 30.60
N SER A 367 -10.55 22.09 30.04
CA SER A 367 -10.77 20.90 29.22
C SER A 367 -10.64 19.63 30.06
N ARG A 368 -11.29 18.54 29.64
CA ARG A 368 -11.09 17.21 30.23
C ARG A 368 -9.69 16.69 29.90
N THR A 369 -9.24 15.67 30.62
CA THR A 369 -7.98 15.02 30.33
C THR A 369 -8.17 14.02 29.20
N GLY A 370 -7.42 14.23 28.11
CA GLY A 370 -7.40 13.36 26.94
C GLY A 370 -6.41 12.20 27.05
N TYR A 371 -6.40 11.34 26.05
CA TYR A 371 -5.52 10.19 25.90
C TYR A 371 -4.55 10.43 24.74
N ALA A 372 -3.30 10.05 24.93
CA ALA A 372 -2.32 10.09 23.84
C ALA A 372 -2.63 9.01 22.79
N GLU A 373 -2.24 9.24 21.54
CA GLU A 373 -2.52 8.28 20.45
C GLU A 373 -2.05 6.85 20.77
N LYS A 374 -0.89 6.71 21.39
CA LYS A 374 -0.32 5.40 21.78
C LYS A 374 -1.23 4.57 22.70
N ASP A 375 -2.13 5.24 23.45
CA ASP A 375 -3.02 4.61 24.42
C ASP A 375 -4.38 4.23 23.82
N VAL A 376 -4.68 4.75 22.61
CA VAL A 376 -6.01 4.65 22.00
C VAL A 376 -6.02 4.19 20.54
N THR A 377 -4.84 3.95 19.95
CA THR A 377 -4.71 3.38 18.62
C THR A 377 -3.80 2.17 18.63
N ASN A 378 -4.05 1.23 17.73
CA ASN A 378 -3.20 0.06 17.55
C ASN A 378 -2.26 0.28 16.36
N PRO A 379 -0.92 0.42 16.57
CA PRO A 379 0.02 0.62 15.47
C PRO A 379 0.33 -0.65 14.68
N ASN A 380 -0.13 -1.83 15.12
CA ASN A 380 0.14 -3.07 14.41
C ASN A 380 -0.60 -3.09 13.09
N THR A 381 0.17 -3.05 12.00
CA THR A 381 -0.34 -3.12 10.64
C THR A 381 -0.18 -4.55 10.15
N VAL A 382 -1.29 -5.20 9.86
CA VAL A 382 -1.35 -6.47 9.14
C VAL A 382 -2.29 -6.26 7.96
N ASN A 383 -1.77 -6.43 6.75
CA ASN A 383 -2.57 -6.36 5.53
C ASN A 383 -2.36 -7.66 4.75
N PHE A 384 -3.44 -8.37 4.50
CA PHE A 384 -3.44 -9.61 3.72
C PHE A 384 -4.28 -9.43 2.47
N LYS A 385 -3.74 -9.82 1.31
CA LYS A 385 -4.37 -9.69 0.00
C LYS A 385 -4.46 -11.03 -0.69
N LEU A 386 -5.58 -11.26 -1.34
CA LEU A 386 -5.79 -12.38 -2.26
C LEU A 386 -6.35 -11.83 -3.56
N GLY A 387 -5.90 -12.38 -4.67
CA GLY A 387 -6.41 -12.02 -5.98
C GLY A 387 -6.31 -13.18 -6.96
N GLY A 388 -7.09 -13.09 -8.03
CA GLY A 388 -6.99 -14.06 -9.09
C GLY A 388 -7.98 -13.84 -10.23
N SER A 389 -7.74 -14.54 -11.33
CA SER A 389 -8.67 -14.53 -12.45
C SER A 389 -8.69 -15.88 -13.18
N LEU A 390 -9.85 -16.17 -13.76
CA LEU A 390 -10.07 -17.21 -14.74
C LEU A 390 -10.37 -16.53 -16.08
N ASN A 391 -9.57 -16.81 -17.09
CA ASN A 391 -9.65 -16.19 -18.40
C ASN A 391 -9.98 -17.28 -19.43
N TYR A 392 -11.09 -17.11 -20.15
CA TYR A 392 -11.54 -18.08 -21.14
C TYR A 392 -11.89 -17.42 -22.47
N LYS A 393 -11.22 -17.82 -23.55
CA LYS A 393 -11.53 -17.37 -24.91
C LYS A 393 -12.72 -18.14 -25.45
N LEU A 394 -13.90 -17.52 -25.40
CA LEU A 394 -15.14 -18.05 -25.96
C LEU A 394 -15.02 -18.26 -27.48
N THR A 395 -14.41 -17.27 -28.15
CA THR A 395 -14.05 -17.29 -29.56
C THR A 395 -12.63 -16.75 -29.72
N ASN A 396 -12.11 -16.68 -30.94
CA ASN A 396 -10.82 -16.03 -31.22
C ASN A 396 -10.83 -14.52 -30.95
N SER A 397 -12.01 -13.90 -30.81
CA SER A 397 -12.18 -12.45 -30.63
C SER A 397 -12.89 -12.07 -29.34
N ILE A 398 -13.47 -13.01 -28.61
CA ILE A 398 -14.21 -12.76 -27.36
C ILE A 398 -13.54 -13.52 -26.22
N GLU A 399 -13.14 -12.80 -25.19
CA GLU A 399 -12.61 -13.35 -23.93
C GLU A 399 -13.59 -13.08 -22.79
N ALA A 400 -13.90 -14.10 -22.00
CA ALA A 400 -14.61 -14.00 -20.73
C ALA A 400 -13.58 -14.03 -19.58
N ILE A 401 -13.71 -13.08 -18.67
CA ILE A 401 -12.81 -12.92 -17.52
C ILE A 401 -13.64 -12.88 -16.25
N LEU A 402 -13.45 -13.87 -15.38
CA LEU A 402 -13.95 -13.85 -14.01
C LEU A 402 -12.77 -13.53 -13.09
N SER A 403 -12.86 -12.45 -12.32
CA SER A 403 -11.80 -12.05 -11.41
C SER A 403 -12.33 -11.66 -10.04
N ALA A 404 -11.47 -11.85 -9.03
CA ALA A 404 -11.72 -11.45 -7.67
C ALA A 404 -10.45 -10.87 -7.06
N ASN A 405 -10.60 -9.77 -6.32
CA ASN A 405 -9.58 -9.19 -5.45
C ASN A 405 -10.19 -9.02 -4.07
N TRP A 406 -9.46 -9.43 -3.05
CA TRP A 406 -9.89 -9.31 -1.66
C TRP A 406 -8.71 -8.89 -0.80
N GLY A 407 -8.95 -7.95 0.10
CA GLY A 407 -7.95 -7.48 1.04
C GLY A 407 -8.56 -7.26 2.41
N THR A 408 -7.74 -7.49 3.43
CA THR A 408 -8.07 -7.13 4.82
C THR A 408 -6.87 -6.47 5.46
N GLY A 409 -7.11 -5.61 6.45
CA GLY A 409 -6.00 -5.01 7.15
C GLY A 409 -6.39 -4.04 8.25
N ASN A 410 -5.36 -3.69 9.01
CA ASN A 410 -5.39 -2.65 10.03
C ASN A 410 -4.61 -1.44 9.52
N THR A 411 -5.13 -0.26 9.78
CA THR A 411 -4.46 1.00 9.43
C THR A 411 -5.00 2.15 10.27
N VAL A 412 -4.34 3.28 10.21
CA VAL A 412 -4.82 4.51 10.81
C VAL A 412 -5.06 5.53 9.71
N TYR A 413 -6.16 6.23 9.79
CA TYR A 413 -6.55 7.23 8.80
C TYR A 413 -6.80 8.58 9.47
N THR A 414 -6.34 9.66 8.86
CA THR A 414 -6.62 11.03 9.28
C THR A 414 -7.46 11.72 8.21
N GLY A 415 -8.70 12.00 8.54
CA GLY A 415 -9.59 12.88 7.78
C GLY A 415 -9.76 14.23 8.50
N SER A 416 -11.01 14.63 8.73
CA SER A 416 -11.33 15.69 9.70
C SER A 416 -10.99 15.29 11.12
N GLU A 417 -11.05 14.00 11.39
CA GLU A 417 -10.76 13.35 12.65
C GLU A 417 -9.75 12.21 12.45
N ARG A 418 -9.27 11.63 13.52
CA ARG A 418 -8.40 10.45 13.52
C ARG A 418 -9.24 9.18 13.67
N TYR A 419 -9.05 8.22 12.77
CA TYR A 419 -9.75 6.93 12.76
C TYR A 419 -8.75 5.80 12.93
N SER A 420 -9.05 4.88 13.83
CA SER A 420 -8.39 3.57 13.89
C SER A 420 -9.23 2.58 13.09
N ILE A 421 -8.68 2.05 12.03
CA ILE A 421 -9.33 1.09 11.13
C ILE A 421 -8.78 -0.28 11.47
N LEU A 422 -9.60 -1.14 12.04
CA LEU A 422 -9.23 -2.49 12.48
C LEU A 422 -10.11 -3.53 11.77
N ASP A 423 -9.45 -4.59 11.31
CA ASP A 423 -10.12 -5.73 10.63
C ASP A 423 -10.98 -5.29 9.43
N PHE A 424 -10.54 -4.23 8.74
CA PHE A 424 -11.18 -3.75 7.53
C PHE A 424 -11.09 -4.80 6.43
N LYS A 425 -12.16 -5.01 5.69
CA LYS A 425 -12.23 -5.97 4.59
C LYS A 425 -12.86 -5.32 3.37
N LEU A 426 -12.23 -5.48 2.22
CA LEU A 426 -12.75 -5.06 0.94
C LEU A 426 -12.62 -6.18 -0.08
N GLY A 427 -13.72 -6.56 -0.71
CA GLY A 427 -13.77 -7.55 -1.78
C GLY A 427 -14.32 -6.94 -3.07
N GLN A 428 -13.69 -7.24 -4.19
CA GLN A 428 -14.13 -6.85 -5.52
C GLN A 428 -14.26 -8.08 -6.40
N TYR A 429 -15.41 -8.25 -7.04
CA TYR A 429 -15.72 -9.40 -7.88
C TYR A 429 -16.22 -8.92 -9.21
N LYS A 430 -15.66 -9.44 -10.32
CA LYS A 430 -15.92 -8.95 -11.66
C LYS A 430 -16.16 -10.10 -12.64
N LEU A 431 -17.17 -9.93 -13.50
CA LEU A 431 -17.34 -10.69 -14.74
C LEU A 431 -17.25 -9.72 -15.92
N GLU A 432 -16.38 -10.03 -16.87
CA GLU A 432 -16.14 -9.19 -18.05
C GLU A 432 -16.13 -10.06 -19.32
N PHE A 433 -16.81 -9.56 -20.35
CA PHE A 433 -16.69 -10.05 -21.73
C PHE A 433 -16.00 -8.97 -22.54
N LYS A 434 -14.84 -9.29 -23.12
CA LYS A 434 -14.00 -8.35 -23.85
C LYS A 434 -13.87 -8.76 -25.31
N HIS A 435 -14.17 -7.83 -26.20
CA HIS A 435 -13.95 -7.91 -27.62
C HIS A 435 -13.20 -6.67 -28.09
N LYS A 436 -12.56 -6.70 -29.25
CA LYS A 436 -11.79 -5.55 -29.75
C LYS A 436 -12.61 -4.26 -29.92
N ASN A 437 -13.92 -4.38 -30.18
CA ASN A 437 -14.81 -3.25 -30.47
C ASN A 437 -15.85 -2.97 -29.38
N TRP A 438 -16.04 -3.86 -28.41
CA TRP A 438 -16.98 -3.69 -27.31
C TRP A 438 -16.52 -4.44 -26.07
N MET A 439 -17.04 -4.03 -24.93
CA MET A 439 -16.81 -4.66 -23.63
C MET A 439 -18.13 -4.63 -22.84
N LEU A 440 -18.45 -5.74 -22.19
CA LEU A 440 -19.50 -5.83 -21.19
C LEU A 440 -18.87 -6.23 -19.86
N ARG A 441 -19.08 -5.43 -18.83
CA ARG A 441 -18.53 -5.65 -17.50
C ARG A 441 -19.61 -5.46 -16.42
N ALA A 442 -19.68 -6.43 -15.51
CA ALA A 442 -20.40 -6.30 -14.26
C ALA A 442 -19.44 -6.55 -13.10
N TYR A 443 -19.47 -5.72 -12.07
CA TYR A 443 -18.68 -5.93 -10.87
C TYR A 443 -19.43 -5.45 -9.63
N THR A 444 -18.99 -5.93 -8.47
CA THR A 444 -19.45 -5.48 -7.15
C THR A 444 -18.26 -5.21 -6.25
N THR A 445 -18.38 -4.20 -5.41
CA THR A 445 -17.45 -3.93 -4.31
C THR A 445 -18.20 -4.14 -3.00
N GLN A 446 -17.62 -4.94 -2.11
CA GLN A 446 -18.20 -5.29 -0.80
C GLN A 446 -17.23 -4.85 0.28
N GLU A 447 -17.70 -4.04 1.21
CA GLU A 447 -16.93 -3.48 2.32
C GLU A 447 -17.47 -4.00 3.65
N ASN A 448 -16.56 -4.26 4.58
CA ASN A 448 -16.84 -4.43 5.98
C ASN A 448 -15.82 -3.60 6.77
N ALA A 449 -16.30 -2.61 7.49
CA ALA A 449 -15.46 -1.69 8.26
C ALA A 449 -14.80 -2.36 9.49
N GLY A 450 -15.17 -3.60 9.82
CA GLY A 450 -14.60 -4.35 10.94
C GLY A 450 -14.88 -3.67 12.29
N GLN A 451 -13.84 -3.48 13.07
CA GLN A 451 -13.87 -2.84 14.40
C GLN A 451 -13.33 -1.40 14.34
N SER A 452 -13.58 -0.71 13.23
CA SER A 452 -13.10 0.66 13.03
C SER A 452 -13.83 1.66 13.92
N TYR A 453 -13.11 2.67 14.40
CA TYR A 453 -13.67 3.70 15.25
C TYR A 453 -13.02 5.07 15.04
N ASN A 454 -13.78 6.12 15.36
CA ASN A 454 -13.28 7.49 15.44
C ASN A 454 -12.62 7.67 16.82
N THR A 455 -11.35 8.01 16.85
CA THR A 455 -10.54 8.09 18.08
C THR A 455 -11.06 9.18 19.01
N THR A 456 -11.36 10.38 18.49
CA THR A 456 -11.89 11.51 19.27
C THR A 456 -13.22 11.18 19.90
N VAL A 457 -14.18 10.68 19.08
CA VAL A 457 -15.53 10.37 19.59
C VAL A 457 -15.48 9.25 20.63
N THR A 458 -14.72 8.19 20.33
CA THR A 458 -14.61 7.02 21.21
C THR A 458 -14.01 7.40 22.57
N THR A 459 -12.94 8.20 22.58
CA THR A 459 -12.31 8.62 23.84
C THR A 459 -13.18 9.59 24.66
N ARG A 460 -13.96 10.45 23.98
CA ARG A 460 -14.96 11.28 24.67
C ARG A 460 -16.04 10.42 25.33
N LEU A 461 -16.60 9.45 24.61
CA LEU A 461 -17.59 8.50 25.15
C LEU A 461 -17.00 7.64 26.27
N PHE A 462 -15.74 7.24 26.14
CA PHE A 462 -15.02 6.51 27.17
C PHE A 462 -14.85 7.34 28.44
N ASN A 463 -14.47 8.63 28.31
CA ASN A 463 -14.43 9.55 29.43
C ASN A 463 -15.81 9.69 30.10
N GLU A 464 -16.90 9.82 29.31
CA GLU A 464 -18.26 9.92 29.84
C GLU A 464 -18.70 8.63 30.55
N ALA A 465 -18.35 7.46 30.02
CA ALA A 465 -18.69 6.18 30.64
C ALA A 465 -17.93 5.92 31.92
N TRP A 466 -16.66 6.33 32.00
CA TRP A 466 -15.85 6.20 33.20
C TRP A 466 -16.30 7.18 34.29
N LYS A 467 -16.40 8.46 33.98
CA LYS A 467 -16.87 9.52 34.90
C LYS A 467 -17.61 10.57 34.06
N PRO A 468 -18.92 10.71 34.22
CA PRO A 468 -19.69 11.72 33.48
C PRO A 468 -19.10 13.12 33.66
N SER A 469 -19.12 13.92 32.61
CA SER A 469 -18.53 15.27 32.59
C SER A 469 -19.08 16.16 33.70
N LEU A 470 -20.39 16.06 34.01
CA LEU A 470 -20.99 16.82 35.10
C LEU A 470 -20.34 16.49 36.46
N GLN A 471 -20.10 15.21 36.73
CA GLN A 471 -19.42 14.77 37.97
C GLN A 471 -17.96 15.23 37.96
N TRP A 472 -17.24 15.01 36.84
CA TRP A 472 -15.83 15.37 36.75
C TRP A 472 -15.59 16.86 36.96
N TYR A 473 -16.39 17.73 36.29
CA TYR A 473 -16.27 19.19 36.48
C TYR A 473 -16.69 19.66 37.84
N THR A 474 -17.67 18.99 38.49
CA THR A 474 -18.07 19.30 39.85
C THR A 474 -16.92 18.99 40.83
N GLU A 475 -16.34 17.79 40.77
CA GLU A 475 -15.19 17.40 41.58
C GLU A 475 -13.99 18.34 41.34
N TYR A 476 -13.72 18.67 40.07
CA TYR A 476 -12.68 19.60 39.68
C TYR A 476 -12.91 20.99 40.30
N GLY A 477 -14.11 21.55 40.18
CA GLY A 477 -14.45 22.87 40.71
C GLY A 477 -14.36 22.96 42.23
N GLN A 478 -14.81 21.91 42.93
CA GLN A 478 -14.67 21.81 44.38
C GLN A 478 -13.19 21.75 44.80
N ALA A 479 -12.38 20.94 44.12
CA ALA A 479 -10.96 20.83 44.39
C ALA A 479 -10.19 22.12 44.06
N PHE A 480 -10.52 22.78 42.94
CA PHE A 480 -9.95 24.07 42.56
C PHE A 480 -10.24 25.14 43.60
N LEU A 481 -11.50 25.25 44.04
CA LEU A 481 -11.90 26.19 45.11
C LEU A 481 -11.15 25.89 46.43
N GLY A 482 -11.03 24.63 46.80
CA GLY A 482 -10.27 24.21 47.99
C GLY A 482 -8.79 24.62 47.88
N GLY A 483 -8.13 24.44 46.73
CA GLY A 483 -6.77 24.90 46.50
C GLY A 483 -6.63 26.41 46.59
N LYS A 484 -7.58 27.16 46.05
CA LYS A 484 -7.60 28.63 46.11
C LYS A 484 -7.81 29.13 47.56
N LEU A 485 -8.67 28.50 48.32
CA LEU A 485 -8.89 28.81 49.76
C LEU A 485 -7.62 28.52 50.60
N ASN A 486 -6.80 27.55 50.18
CA ASN A 486 -5.52 27.25 50.82
C ASN A 486 -4.36 28.10 50.26
N GLY A 487 -4.61 29.15 49.49
CA GLY A 487 -3.61 30.10 49.03
C GLY A 487 -2.77 29.62 47.83
N MET A 488 -3.16 28.53 47.17
CA MET A 488 -2.41 28.06 45.99
C MET A 488 -2.45 29.07 44.84
N SER A 489 -1.40 29.09 44.02
CA SER A 489 -1.42 29.83 42.75
C SER A 489 -2.59 29.37 41.90
N HIS A 490 -2.95 30.16 40.87
CA HIS A 490 -4.05 29.78 39.97
C HIS A 490 -3.75 28.45 39.25
N ILE A 491 -2.55 28.30 38.70
CA ILE A 491 -2.12 27.10 37.98
C ILE A 491 -1.97 25.89 38.90
N ASP A 492 -1.41 26.05 40.11
CA ASP A 492 -1.25 24.94 41.04
C ASP A 492 -2.61 24.41 41.52
N ALA A 493 -3.59 25.31 41.75
CA ALA A 493 -4.96 24.92 42.07
C ALA A 493 -5.62 24.14 40.95
N HIS A 494 -5.41 24.53 39.67
CA HIS A 494 -5.89 23.77 38.50
C HIS A 494 -5.21 22.40 38.38
N ASN A 495 -3.90 22.30 38.60
CA ASN A 495 -3.15 21.02 38.50
C ASN A 495 -3.60 20.06 39.61
N MET A 496 -3.76 20.55 40.84
CA MET A 496 -4.31 19.77 41.98
C MET A 496 -5.72 19.29 41.65
N ALA A 497 -6.60 20.20 41.20
CA ALA A 497 -7.98 19.89 40.85
C ALA A 497 -8.08 18.79 39.81
N ARG A 498 -7.23 18.87 38.76
CA ARG A 498 -7.16 17.86 37.71
C ARG A 498 -6.74 16.50 38.28
N SER A 499 -5.69 16.48 39.08
CA SER A 499 -5.21 15.24 39.70
C SER A 499 -6.28 14.54 40.52
N LEU A 500 -7.10 15.30 41.25
CA LEU A 500 -8.20 14.75 42.06
C LEU A 500 -9.37 14.29 41.18
N ALA A 501 -9.78 15.10 40.18
CA ALA A 501 -10.86 14.74 39.28
C ALA A 501 -10.53 13.51 38.43
N ASP A 502 -9.25 13.33 38.07
CA ASP A 502 -8.73 12.18 37.32
C ASP A 502 -8.41 10.96 38.19
N ALA A 503 -8.66 11.01 39.51
CA ALA A 503 -8.40 9.85 40.38
C ALA A 503 -9.18 8.60 39.92
N GLY A 504 -8.44 7.49 39.69
CA GLY A 504 -9.02 6.24 39.18
C GLY A 504 -9.30 6.24 37.66
N ARG A 505 -8.78 7.23 36.91
CA ARG A 505 -8.91 7.26 35.45
C ARG A 505 -8.23 6.03 34.83
N PRO A 506 -8.94 5.24 33.99
CA PRO A 506 -8.35 4.09 33.32
C PRO A 506 -7.38 4.57 32.23
N ILE A 507 -6.28 3.83 32.04
CA ILE A 507 -5.26 4.07 31.02
C ILE A 507 -5.18 2.83 30.13
#